data_6276d067141173835717c64784554ba7
#
_entry.id   6276d067141173835717c64784554ba7
#
_cell.length_a   1.000
_cell.length_b   1.000
_cell.length_c   1.000
_cell.angle_alpha   90.00
_cell.angle_beta   90.00
_cell.angle_gamma   90.00
#
_symmetry.space_group_name_H-M   'P 1'
#
loop_
_entity.id
_entity.type
_entity.pdbx_description
1 polymer ?
#
loop_
_entity_poly.entity_id
_entity_poly.type
_entity_poly.pdbx_seq_one_letter_code
_entity_poly.pdbx_strand_id
1 'polypeptide(L)'
;LVMDYEGSERWYGELQKFAEHCGRQDAAGKQARGRLAWLDISLPQRGVKGLTETIPAVFRLLTNKEVALPSFSVTSALPSIMNGGKDFSEWSKKDDLLYKTLRLPVEAVLGRDSVCLADCAIAESKFEKGEDIAGRMLSLLPQMNEVRNHGTSDMEFAVSGLLARSQLANGQPTDARRTIMVLRECFAERGLTRFLPNMDAMLCRID
;
A
#
# COMPACT_ATOMS: atom_id res chain seq x y z
N LEU A 1 -7.70 -8.84 -5.11
CA LEU A 1 -7.10 -9.64 -4.04
C LEU A 1 -8.19 -10.51 -3.45
N VAL A 2 -8.13 -11.80 -3.75
CA VAL A 2 -8.93 -12.79 -3.03
C VAL A 2 -8.30 -12.87 -1.65
N MET A 3 -9.08 -12.62 -0.59
CA MET A 3 -8.60 -12.72 0.80
C MET A 3 -8.51 -14.19 1.21
N ASP A 4 -7.72 -14.96 0.48
CA ASP A 4 -7.44 -16.37 0.75
C ASP A 4 -6.16 -16.47 1.60
N TYR A 5 -6.31 -16.31 2.90
CA TYR A 5 -5.18 -16.37 3.84
C TYR A 5 -4.56 -17.76 3.91
N GLU A 6 -5.37 -18.82 3.86
CA GLU A 6 -4.88 -20.20 3.92
C GLU A 6 -4.10 -20.56 2.65
N GLY A 7 -4.62 -20.18 1.48
CA GLY A 7 -3.92 -20.35 0.21
C GLY A 7 -2.61 -19.57 0.16
N SER A 8 -2.59 -18.33 0.65
CA SER A 8 -1.37 -17.52 0.68
C SER A 8 -0.30 -18.10 1.60
N GLU A 9 -0.67 -18.64 2.77
CA GLU A 9 0.26 -19.31 3.67
C GLU A 9 0.79 -20.62 3.09
N ARG A 10 -0.06 -21.39 2.41
CA ARG A 10 0.37 -22.60 1.71
C ARG A 10 1.43 -22.29 0.66
N TRP A 11 1.19 -21.31 -0.20
CA TRP A 11 2.14 -20.92 -1.24
C TRP A 11 3.42 -20.28 -0.67
N TYR A 12 3.31 -19.54 0.43
CA TYR A 12 4.47 -19.04 1.16
C TYR A 12 5.34 -20.20 1.65
N GLY A 13 4.72 -21.23 2.26
CA GLY A 13 5.44 -22.42 2.72
C GLY A 13 6.13 -23.20 1.57
N GLU A 14 5.49 -23.32 0.42
CA GLU A 14 6.10 -23.96 -0.76
C GLU A 14 7.30 -23.14 -1.30
N LEU A 15 7.16 -21.81 -1.34
CA LEU A 15 8.26 -20.93 -1.74
C LEU A 15 9.43 -20.98 -0.76
N GLN A 16 9.14 -21.10 0.54
CA GLN A 16 10.15 -21.26 1.58
C GLN A 16 10.94 -22.57 1.39
N LYS A 17 10.25 -23.69 1.24
CA LYS A 17 10.89 -24.98 0.95
C LYS A 17 11.77 -24.92 -0.29
N PHE A 18 11.28 -24.29 -1.36
CA PHE A 18 12.06 -24.09 -2.57
C PHE A 18 13.34 -23.29 -2.28
N ALA A 19 13.22 -22.15 -1.57
CA ALA A 19 14.36 -21.31 -1.23
C ALA A 19 15.41 -22.01 -0.35
N GLU A 20 14.98 -22.91 0.52
CA GLU A 20 15.84 -23.71 1.40
C GLU A 20 16.64 -24.78 0.61
N HIS A 21 16.03 -25.37 -0.43
CA HIS A 21 16.69 -26.35 -1.30
C HIS A 21 17.66 -25.73 -2.31
N CYS A 22 17.53 -24.43 -2.58
CA CYS A 22 18.41 -23.73 -3.50
C CYS A 22 19.71 -23.29 -2.84
N GLY A 23 20.83 -23.40 -3.56
CA GLY A 23 22.12 -22.86 -3.12
C GLY A 23 22.05 -21.35 -2.85
N ARG A 24 22.88 -20.86 -1.90
CA ARG A 24 22.92 -19.43 -1.54
C ARG A 24 23.19 -18.50 -2.72
N GLN A 25 23.96 -18.95 -3.69
CA GLN A 25 24.36 -18.17 -4.88
C GLN A 25 23.45 -18.41 -6.08
N ASP A 26 22.55 -19.39 -6.00
CA ASP A 26 21.63 -19.67 -7.09
C ASP A 26 20.67 -18.48 -7.31
N ALA A 27 20.50 -18.07 -8.57
CA ALA A 27 19.69 -16.92 -8.94
C ALA A 27 18.21 -17.11 -8.57
N ALA A 28 17.67 -18.31 -8.79
CA ALA A 28 16.29 -18.63 -8.43
C ALA A 28 16.09 -18.63 -6.91
N GLY A 29 17.06 -19.15 -6.16
CA GLY A 29 17.05 -19.13 -4.71
C GLY A 29 17.16 -17.72 -4.13
N LYS A 30 17.97 -16.85 -4.74
CA LYS A 30 18.02 -15.41 -4.37
C LYS A 30 16.68 -14.72 -4.60
N GLN A 31 16.05 -14.94 -5.75
CA GLN A 31 14.73 -14.40 -6.05
C GLN A 31 13.66 -14.91 -5.08
N ALA A 32 13.66 -16.20 -4.78
CA ALA A 32 12.71 -16.79 -3.84
C ALA A 32 12.85 -16.16 -2.44
N ARG A 33 14.06 -16.03 -1.92
CA ARG A 33 14.33 -15.38 -0.63
C ARG A 33 13.91 -13.91 -0.61
N GLY A 34 14.15 -13.18 -1.69
CA GLY A 34 13.69 -11.79 -1.80
C GLY A 34 12.17 -11.67 -1.80
N ARG A 35 11.48 -12.55 -2.52
CA ARG A 35 10.01 -12.61 -2.51
C ARG A 35 9.45 -12.98 -1.15
N LEU A 36 10.07 -13.93 -0.45
CA LEU A 36 9.69 -14.29 0.91
C LEU A 36 9.81 -13.10 1.86
N ALA A 37 10.95 -12.39 1.84
CA ALA A 37 11.16 -11.21 2.66
C ALA A 37 10.10 -10.11 2.37
N TRP A 38 9.71 -9.97 1.10
CA TRP A 38 8.62 -9.07 0.74
C TRP A 38 7.26 -9.55 1.26
N LEU A 39 6.95 -10.83 1.10
CA LEU A 39 5.69 -11.41 1.57
C LEU A 39 5.54 -11.31 3.10
N ASP A 40 6.63 -11.39 3.84
CA ASP A 40 6.64 -11.20 5.29
C ASP A 40 6.11 -9.81 5.73
N ILE A 41 6.35 -8.79 4.93
CA ILE A 41 5.86 -7.44 5.22
C ILE A 41 4.52 -7.11 4.54
N SER A 42 4.16 -7.82 3.48
CA SER A 42 2.98 -7.50 2.67
C SER A 42 1.77 -8.38 2.97
N LEU A 43 1.96 -9.59 3.52
CA LEU A 43 0.85 -10.46 3.85
C LEU A 43 0.11 -9.98 5.11
N PRO A 44 -1.20 -9.71 5.00
CA PRO A 44 -1.99 -9.16 6.09
C PRO A 44 -1.90 -9.95 7.40
N GLN A 45 -1.90 -11.25 7.35
CA GLN A 45 -1.89 -12.12 8.53
C GLN A 45 -0.56 -12.20 9.28
N ARG A 46 0.55 -11.69 8.70
CA ARG A 46 1.87 -11.82 9.30
C ARG A 46 2.26 -10.69 10.25
N GLY A 47 1.48 -9.62 10.29
CA GLY A 47 1.70 -8.50 11.21
C GLY A 47 2.87 -7.60 10.80
N VAL A 48 3.04 -6.55 11.57
CA VAL A 48 4.15 -5.60 11.42
C VAL A 48 5.29 -5.88 12.42
N LYS A 49 5.18 -6.97 13.18
CA LYS A 49 6.22 -7.38 14.10
C LYS A 49 7.48 -7.73 13.31
N GLY A 50 8.60 -7.14 13.67
CA GLY A 50 9.85 -7.31 12.93
C GLY A 50 9.98 -6.48 11.66
N LEU A 51 9.01 -5.62 11.34
CA LEU A 51 9.04 -4.77 10.15
C LEU A 51 10.33 -3.93 10.07
N THR A 52 10.74 -3.34 11.18
CA THR A 52 11.97 -2.54 11.25
C THR A 52 13.25 -3.35 11.00
N GLU A 53 13.19 -4.66 11.19
CA GLU A 53 14.30 -5.58 10.92
C GLU A 53 14.27 -6.07 9.48
N THR A 54 13.09 -6.29 8.95
CA THR A 54 12.87 -6.85 7.60
C THR A 54 13.05 -5.81 6.50
N ILE A 55 12.60 -4.56 6.72
CA ILE A 55 12.69 -3.49 5.72
C ILE A 55 14.13 -3.27 5.21
N PRO A 56 15.17 -3.13 6.07
CA PRO A 56 16.53 -2.95 5.57
C PRO A 56 17.01 -4.12 4.70
N ALA A 57 16.61 -5.35 5.00
CA ALA A 57 16.95 -6.52 4.20
C ALA A 57 16.26 -6.47 2.83
N VAL A 58 14.99 -6.14 2.76
CA VAL A 58 14.23 -5.96 1.52
C VAL A 58 14.86 -4.86 0.66
N PHE A 59 15.15 -3.68 1.24
CA PHE A 59 15.79 -2.59 0.51
C PHE A 59 17.13 -2.98 -0.09
N ARG A 60 17.97 -3.68 0.67
CA ARG A 60 19.25 -4.14 0.16
C ARG A 60 19.09 -5.07 -1.05
N LEU A 61 18.14 -6.00 -1.01
CA LEU A 61 17.84 -6.92 -2.11
C LEU A 61 17.35 -6.16 -3.36
N LEU A 62 16.49 -5.17 -3.17
CA LEU A 62 15.98 -4.32 -4.26
C LEU A 62 17.08 -3.44 -4.86
N THR A 63 17.87 -2.79 -4.01
CA THR A 63 18.95 -1.89 -4.44
C THR A 63 20.02 -2.64 -5.23
N ASN A 64 20.34 -3.86 -4.83
CA ASN A 64 21.30 -4.71 -5.53
C ASN A 64 20.72 -5.36 -6.79
N LYS A 65 19.46 -5.09 -7.15
CA LYS A 65 18.77 -5.73 -8.28
C LYS A 65 18.76 -7.26 -8.21
N GLU A 66 18.90 -7.81 -7.02
CA GLU A 66 18.85 -9.26 -6.80
C GLU A 66 17.44 -9.82 -6.93
N VAL A 67 16.44 -8.93 -6.85
CA VAL A 67 15.03 -9.27 -6.93
C VAL A 67 14.34 -8.30 -7.86
N ALA A 68 13.69 -8.82 -8.89
CA ALA A 68 12.68 -8.09 -9.63
C ALA A 68 11.34 -8.28 -8.92
N LEU A 69 10.81 -7.21 -8.36
CA LEU A 69 9.45 -7.24 -7.83
C LEU A 69 8.47 -7.16 -9.02
N PRO A 70 7.40 -7.96 -8.99
CA PRO A 70 6.31 -7.76 -9.94
C PRO A 70 5.72 -6.36 -9.73
N SER A 71 5.15 -5.79 -10.78
CA SER A 71 4.29 -4.61 -10.64
C SER A 71 3.19 -4.96 -9.65
N PHE A 72 3.22 -4.34 -8.49
CA PHE A 72 2.22 -4.57 -7.46
C PHE A 72 1.89 -3.25 -6.79
N SER A 73 0.70 -3.21 -6.28
CA SER A 73 0.28 -2.13 -5.44
C SER A 73 0.96 -2.22 -4.09
N VAL A 74 1.65 -1.18 -3.72
CA VAL A 74 2.31 -1.07 -2.42
C VAL A 74 1.34 -0.59 -1.35
N THR A 75 0.33 0.15 -1.77
CA THR A 75 -0.81 0.49 -0.93
C THR A 75 -1.98 -0.35 -1.39
N SER A 76 -2.74 -0.88 -0.53
CA SER A 76 -3.92 -1.55 -0.95
C SER A 76 -5.08 -0.59 -1.04
N ALA A 77 -6.02 -1.03 -1.77
CA ALA A 77 -7.29 -0.40 -1.96
C ALA A 77 -8.12 -0.23 -0.67
N LEU A 78 -7.59 -0.65 0.44
CA LEU A 78 -8.25 -0.59 1.73
C LEU A 78 -7.25 -0.04 2.73
N PRO A 79 -7.30 1.22 3.02
CA PRO A 79 -6.42 1.92 3.96
C PRO A 79 -6.07 1.05 5.14
N SER A 80 -5.70 1.47 6.22
CA SER A 80 -5.25 0.75 7.41
C SER A 80 -5.65 -0.74 7.52
N ILE A 81 -6.76 -1.11 6.92
CA ILE A 81 -7.20 -2.50 6.74
C ILE A 81 -6.31 -3.29 5.79
N MET A 82 -5.54 -2.63 4.99
CA MET A 82 -4.58 -3.26 4.15
C MET A 82 -3.60 -4.05 4.80
N ASN A 83 -3.27 -3.53 5.85
CA ASN A 83 -2.42 -4.28 6.72
C ASN A 83 -3.24 -5.35 7.44
N GLY A 84 -4.44 -5.62 6.91
CA GLY A 84 -5.17 -6.84 7.12
C GLY A 84 -5.61 -7.09 8.53
N GLY A 85 -6.06 -6.08 9.22
CA GLY A 85 -6.43 -6.23 10.61
C GLY A 85 -5.26 -6.62 11.51
N LYS A 86 -4.04 -6.52 11.00
CA LYS A 86 -2.85 -6.64 11.81
C LYS A 86 -2.80 -5.53 12.82
N ASP A 87 -2.12 -5.79 13.90
CA ASP A 87 -1.78 -4.77 14.88
C ASP A 87 -0.95 -3.66 14.22
N PHE A 88 -1.66 -2.63 13.79
CA PHE A 88 -1.07 -1.43 13.19
C PHE A 88 -0.38 -0.54 14.24
N SER A 89 -0.52 -0.87 15.53
CA SER A 89 -0.01 -0.04 16.63
C SER A 89 1.50 0.15 16.56
N GLU A 90 2.24 -0.87 16.24
CA GLU A 90 3.70 -0.78 16.12
C GLU A 90 4.15 0.09 14.96
N TRP A 91 3.45 0.03 13.82
CA TRP A 91 3.68 0.92 12.69
C TRP A 91 3.34 2.36 13.05
N SER A 92 2.17 2.59 13.63
CA SER A 92 1.70 3.93 13.95
C SER A 92 2.54 4.65 15.01
N LYS A 93 3.17 3.91 15.93
CA LYS A 93 4.13 4.48 16.88
C LYS A 93 5.40 5.03 16.24
N LYS A 94 5.75 4.52 15.07
CA LYS A 94 7.01 4.83 14.38
C LYS A 94 6.79 5.51 13.02
N ASP A 95 5.56 5.89 12.69
CA ASP A 95 5.20 6.40 11.36
C ASP A 95 6.05 7.60 10.92
N ASP A 96 6.25 8.58 11.79
CA ASP A 96 7.08 9.76 11.49
C ASP A 96 8.55 9.38 11.24
N LEU A 97 9.07 8.44 12.03
CA LEU A 97 10.44 7.94 11.84
C LEU A 97 10.54 7.18 10.52
N LEU A 98 9.61 6.28 10.26
CA LEU A 98 9.57 5.48 9.04
C LEU A 98 9.40 6.36 7.80
N TYR A 99 8.52 7.35 7.85
CA TYR A 99 8.37 8.33 6.78
C TYR A 99 9.69 9.04 6.48
N LYS A 100 10.34 9.58 7.51
CA LYS A 100 11.61 10.33 7.34
C LYS A 100 12.75 9.46 6.81
N THR A 101 12.80 8.19 7.21
CA THR A 101 13.92 7.31 6.88
C THR A 101 13.70 6.52 5.59
N LEU A 102 12.45 6.18 5.26
CA LEU A 102 12.14 5.27 4.15
C LEU A 102 11.67 5.98 2.88
N ARG A 103 11.21 7.22 2.96
CA ARG A 103 10.68 7.94 1.81
C ARG A 103 11.65 7.93 0.63
N LEU A 104 12.83 8.50 0.81
CA LEU A 104 13.82 8.61 -0.28
C LEU A 104 14.30 7.25 -0.79
N PRO A 105 14.66 6.27 0.05
CA PRO A 105 14.97 4.93 -0.40
C PRO A 105 13.84 4.26 -1.20
N VAL A 106 12.59 4.39 -0.76
CA VAL A 106 11.42 3.84 -1.47
C VAL A 106 11.26 4.48 -2.85
N GLU A 107 11.30 5.81 -2.92
CA GLU A 107 11.22 6.57 -4.16
C GLU A 107 12.34 6.18 -5.13
N ALA A 108 13.56 6.00 -4.63
CA ALA A 108 14.70 5.60 -5.45
C ALA A 108 14.57 4.18 -6.04
N VAL A 109 13.94 3.26 -5.30
CA VAL A 109 13.78 1.86 -5.73
C VAL A 109 12.57 1.67 -6.63
N LEU A 110 11.44 2.28 -6.29
CA LEU A 110 10.17 2.10 -7.00
C LEU A 110 9.98 3.10 -8.14
N GLY A 111 10.74 4.20 -8.14
CA GLY A 111 10.63 5.22 -9.17
C GLY A 111 9.21 5.79 -9.25
N ARG A 112 8.63 5.80 -10.46
CA ARG A 112 7.29 6.36 -10.69
C ARG A 112 6.17 5.66 -9.96
N ASP A 113 6.32 4.39 -9.65
CA ASP A 113 5.33 3.61 -8.90
C ASP A 113 5.20 4.07 -7.44
N SER A 114 6.17 4.86 -6.95
CA SER A 114 6.17 5.41 -5.59
C SER A 114 5.54 6.80 -5.47
N VAL A 115 5.07 7.39 -6.57
CA VAL A 115 4.46 8.73 -6.54
C VAL A 115 3.33 8.76 -5.51
N CYS A 116 3.41 9.69 -4.57
CA CYS A 116 2.50 9.86 -3.42
C CYS A 116 2.51 8.72 -2.39
N LEU A 117 3.25 7.63 -2.57
CA LEU A 117 3.19 6.47 -1.69
C LEU A 117 3.47 6.81 -0.23
N ALA A 118 4.64 7.39 0.05
CA ALA A 118 5.03 7.70 1.42
C ALA A 118 4.15 8.80 2.04
N ASP A 119 3.80 9.81 1.26
CA ASP A 119 2.95 10.92 1.70
C ASP A 119 1.51 10.45 1.99
N CYS A 120 0.98 9.54 1.17
CA CYS A 120 -0.33 8.94 1.41
C CYS A 120 -0.31 8.02 2.64
N ALA A 121 0.71 7.19 2.77
CA ALA A 121 0.84 6.26 3.90
C ALA A 121 0.91 6.98 5.25
N ILE A 122 1.70 8.07 5.34
CA ILE A 122 1.78 8.85 6.58
C ILE A 122 0.48 9.64 6.84
N ALA A 123 -0.15 10.19 5.80
CA ALA A 123 -1.42 10.88 5.94
C ALA A 123 -2.51 9.94 6.45
N GLU A 124 -2.55 8.71 5.93
CA GLU A 124 -3.48 7.68 6.36
C GLU A 124 -3.22 7.25 7.81
N SER A 125 -1.97 6.99 8.19
CA SER A 125 -1.61 6.66 9.57
C SER A 125 -2.06 7.75 10.56
N LYS A 126 -1.88 9.01 10.20
CA LYS A 126 -2.33 10.15 11.00
C LYS A 126 -3.84 10.23 11.09
N PHE A 127 -4.54 10.05 9.97
CA PHE A 127 -6.00 10.01 9.93
C PHE A 127 -6.57 8.92 10.85
N GLU A 128 -6.02 7.71 10.80
CA GLU A 128 -6.46 6.59 11.66
C GLU A 128 -6.24 6.86 13.15
N LYS A 129 -5.30 7.71 13.50
CA LYS A 129 -5.10 8.18 14.89
C LYS A 129 -6.01 9.32 15.29
N GLY A 130 -6.87 9.81 14.40
CA GLY A 130 -7.72 10.96 14.61
C GLY A 130 -6.98 12.31 14.58
N GLU A 131 -5.76 12.34 14.01
CA GLU A 131 -5.01 13.57 13.82
C GLU A 131 -5.54 14.35 12.61
N ASP A 132 -5.41 15.66 12.63
CA ASP A 132 -5.76 16.51 11.48
C ASP A 132 -4.78 16.27 10.33
N ILE A 133 -5.30 15.93 9.18
CA ILE A 133 -4.54 15.69 7.96
C ILE A 133 -4.77 16.74 6.86
N ALA A 134 -5.48 17.82 7.14
CA ALA A 134 -5.83 18.83 6.13
C ALA A 134 -4.59 19.36 5.40
N GLY A 135 -3.54 19.71 6.13
CA GLY A 135 -2.28 20.17 5.55
C GLY A 135 -1.60 19.10 4.66
N ARG A 136 -1.69 17.83 5.04
CA ARG A 136 -1.15 16.71 4.22
C ARG A 136 -1.99 16.48 2.97
N MET A 137 -3.31 16.58 3.07
CA MET A 137 -4.17 16.48 1.89
C MET A 137 -3.92 17.62 0.90
N LEU A 138 -3.68 18.85 1.38
CA LEU A 138 -3.28 19.96 0.52
C LEU A 138 -1.98 19.73 -0.22
N SER A 139 -1.05 18.94 0.35
CA SER A 139 0.21 18.56 -0.30
C SER A 139 0.03 17.41 -1.29
N LEU A 140 -0.91 16.50 -1.05
CA LEU A 140 -1.18 15.34 -1.89
C LEU A 140 -2.01 15.68 -3.15
N LEU A 141 -3.04 16.52 -2.99
CA LEU A 141 -3.97 16.83 -4.08
C LEU A 141 -3.31 17.38 -5.34
N PRO A 142 -2.33 18.29 -5.29
CA PRO A 142 -1.63 18.76 -6.49
C PRO A 142 -0.89 17.65 -7.24
N GLN A 143 -0.49 16.58 -6.54
CA GLN A 143 0.22 15.44 -7.12
C GLN A 143 -0.72 14.44 -7.81
N MET A 144 -2.05 14.59 -7.67
CA MET A 144 -3.02 13.64 -8.25
C MET A 144 -2.92 13.53 -9.77
N ASN A 145 -2.56 14.60 -10.47
CA ASN A 145 -2.34 14.54 -11.92
C ASN A 145 -1.12 13.68 -12.25
N GLU A 146 -0.05 13.77 -11.47
CA GLU A 146 1.12 12.91 -11.62
C GLU A 146 0.78 11.45 -11.33
N VAL A 147 -0.01 11.19 -10.29
CA VAL A 147 -0.51 9.84 -9.96
C VAL A 147 -1.34 9.26 -11.10
N ARG A 148 -2.25 10.05 -11.69
CA ARG A 148 -3.10 9.60 -12.81
C ARG A 148 -2.30 9.29 -14.07
N ASN A 149 -1.29 10.07 -14.35
CA ASN A 149 -0.51 9.96 -15.58
C ASN A 149 0.64 8.94 -15.47
N HIS A 150 1.22 8.79 -14.31
CA HIS A 150 2.46 8.05 -14.12
C HIS A 150 2.46 7.09 -12.93
N GLY A 151 1.55 7.27 -11.98
CA GLY A 151 1.42 6.39 -10.81
C GLY A 151 0.57 5.15 -11.09
N THR A 152 0.32 4.39 -10.03
CA THR A 152 -0.53 3.21 -10.10
C THR A 152 -1.99 3.56 -9.83
N SER A 153 -2.91 2.79 -10.41
CA SER A 153 -4.36 2.93 -10.11
C SER A 153 -4.67 2.72 -8.64
N ASP A 154 -3.87 1.92 -7.95
CA ASP A 154 -4.00 1.69 -6.51
C ASP A 154 -3.67 2.96 -5.71
N MET A 155 -2.67 3.74 -6.14
CA MET A 155 -2.37 5.02 -5.52
C MET A 155 -3.46 6.06 -5.77
N GLU A 156 -3.97 6.12 -7.00
CA GLU A 156 -5.12 6.98 -7.31
C GLU A 156 -6.33 6.66 -6.42
N PHE A 157 -6.61 5.37 -6.24
CA PHE A 157 -7.67 4.91 -5.35
C PHE A 157 -7.37 5.26 -3.88
N ALA A 158 -6.15 5.00 -3.40
CA ALA A 158 -5.78 5.24 -2.00
C ALA A 158 -5.88 6.73 -1.62
N VAL A 159 -5.33 7.62 -2.44
CA VAL A 159 -5.37 9.07 -2.18
C VAL A 159 -6.80 9.60 -2.25
N SER A 160 -7.58 9.20 -3.26
CA SER A 160 -8.98 9.63 -3.41
C SER A 160 -9.86 9.07 -2.29
N GLY A 161 -9.62 7.81 -1.88
CA GLY A 161 -10.32 7.19 -0.77
C GLY A 161 -10.03 7.89 0.57
N LEU A 162 -8.78 8.25 0.81
CA LEU A 162 -8.39 9.01 1.99
C LEU A 162 -9.02 10.40 1.99
N LEU A 163 -9.05 11.08 0.83
CA LEU A 163 -9.73 12.36 0.68
C LEU A 163 -11.22 12.26 1.05
N ALA A 164 -11.93 11.29 0.48
CA ALA A 164 -13.36 11.10 0.77
C ALA A 164 -13.62 10.80 2.24
N ARG A 165 -12.77 9.98 2.87
CA ARG A 165 -12.87 9.69 4.32
C ARG A 165 -12.62 10.93 5.16
N SER A 166 -11.64 11.75 4.79
CA SER A 166 -11.34 13.02 5.46
C SER A 166 -12.51 14.01 5.30
N GLN A 167 -13.07 14.13 4.09
CA GLN A 167 -14.25 14.95 3.84
C GLN A 167 -15.44 14.49 4.69
N LEU A 168 -15.71 13.20 4.75
CA LEU A 168 -16.79 12.65 5.57
C LEU A 168 -16.57 12.93 7.06
N ALA A 169 -15.37 12.74 7.58
CA ALA A 169 -15.02 13.03 8.96
C ALA A 169 -15.17 14.53 9.30
N ASN A 170 -15.00 15.41 8.32
CA ASN A 170 -15.19 16.85 8.45
C ASN A 170 -16.63 17.31 8.18
N GLY A 171 -17.59 16.40 8.10
CA GLY A 171 -19.00 16.73 7.90
C GLY A 171 -19.34 17.21 6.48
N GLN A 172 -18.57 16.77 5.49
CA GLN A 172 -18.75 17.11 4.07
C GLN A 172 -19.18 15.87 3.24
N PRO A 173 -20.34 15.24 3.54
CA PRO A 173 -20.73 13.98 2.87
C PRO A 173 -20.96 14.17 1.37
N THR A 174 -21.48 15.33 0.95
CA THR A 174 -21.70 15.63 -0.47
C THR A 174 -20.39 15.64 -1.27
N ASP A 175 -19.32 16.21 -0.71
CA ASP A 175 -18.02 16.24 -1.36
C ASP A 175 -17.36 14.86 -1.35
N ALA A 176 -17.45 14.13 -0.24
CA ALA A 176 -17.00 12.74 -0.14
C ALA A 176 -17.67 11.86 -1.19
N ARG A 177 -18.99 11.96 -1.32
CA ARG A 177 -19.76 11.24 -2.34
C ARG A 177 -19.29 11.58 -3.76
N ARG A 178 -19.15 12.87 -4.05
CA ARG A 178 -18.66 13.34 -5.36
C ARG A 178 -17.28 12.78 -5.68
N THR A 179 -16.36 12.81 -4.72
CA THR A 179 -15.01 12.28 -4.88
C THR A 179 -15.03 10.81 -5.29
N ILE A 180 -15.82 9.98 -4.62
CA ILE A 180 -15.90 8.53 -4.93
C ILE A 180 -16.65 8.27 -6.24
N MET A 181 -17.73 9.00 -6.53
CA MET A 181 -18.47 8.81 -7.79
C MET A 181 -17.61 9.12 -9.02
N VAL A 182 -16.90 10.24 -9.01
CA VAL A 182 -16.00 10.62 -10.11
C VAL A 182 -14.90 9.57 -10.32
N LEU A 183 -14.32 9.09 -9.23
CA LEU A 183 -13.31 8.03 -9.31
C LEU A 183 -13.89 6.74 -9.87
N ARG A 184 -15.08 6.35 -9.40
CA ARG A 184 -15.78 5.15 -9.83
C ARG A 184 -16.09 5.14 -11.33
N GLU A 185 -16.60 6.25 -11.84
CA GLU A 185 -16.86 6.44 -13.28
C GLU A 185 -15.56 6.30 -14.07
N CYS A 186 -14.53 7.03 -13.71
CA CYS A 186 -13.22 6.96 -14.35
C CYS A 186 -12.64 5.53 -14.36
N PHE A 187 -12.76 4.81 -13.23
CA PHE A 187 -12.24 3.44 -13.13
C PHE A 187 -13.09 2.44 -13.92
N ALA A 188 -14.41 2.64 -13.97
CA ALA A 188 -15.29 1.83 -14.82
C ALA A 188 -14.96 2.00 -16.31
N GLU A 189 -14.78 3.24 -16.77
CA GLU A 189 -14.39 3.55 -18.17
C GLU A 189 -13.02 2.94 -18.55
N ARG A 190 -12.09 2.89 -17.59
CA ARG A 190 -10.75 2.29 -17.76
C ARG A 190 -10.74 0.76 -17.59
N GLY A 191 -11.88 0.13 -17.32
CA GLY A 191 -11.99 -1.32 -17.08
C GLY A 191 -11.36 -1.79 -15.76
N LEU A 192 -11.13 -0.91 -14.82
CA LEU A 192 -10.51 -1.22 -13.51
C LEU A 192 -11.56 -1.76 -12.52
N THR A 193 -12.27 -2.80 -12.93
CA THR A 193 -13.45 -3.34 -12.23
C THR A 193 -13.15 -3.86 -10.82
N ARG A 194 -11.92 -4.26 -10.55
CA ARG A 194 -11.51 -4.77 -9.22
C ARG A 194 -11.71 -3.78 -8.06
N PHE A 195 -11.75 -2.48 -8.37
CA PHE A 195 -11.92 -1.43 -7.36
C PHE A 195 -13.39 -1.05 -7.11
N LEU A 196 -14.29 -1.35 -8.06
CA LEU A 196 -15.68 -0.88 -8.00
C LEU A 196 -16.42 -1.36 -6.73
N PRO A 197 -16.30 -2.62 -6.28
CA PRO A 197 -16.98 -3.06 -5.04
C PRO A 197 -16.57 -2.26 -3.81
N ASN A 198 -15.28 -1.85 -3.73
CA ASN A 198 -14.79 -1.04 -2.61
C ASN A 198 -15.37 0.38 -2.65
N MET A 199 -15.49 0.96 -3.84
CA MET A 199 -16.10 2.27 -4.02
C MET A 199 -17.60 2.24 -3.71
N ASP A 200 -18.30 1.19 -4.13
CA ASP A 200 -19.71 0.98 -3.81
C ASP A 200 -19.92 0.86 -2.28
N ALA A 201 -19.03 0.13 -1.59
CA ALA A 201 -19.05 0.05 -0.13
C ALA A 201 -18.76 1.40 0.55
N MET A 202 -17.88 2.22 -0.03
CA MET A 202 -17.63 3.58 0.47
C MET A 202 -18.85 4.48 0.28
N LEU A 203 -19.52 4.41 -0.87
CA LEU A 203 -20.75 5.16 -1.13
C LEU A 203 -21.87 4.77 -0.14
N CYS A 204 -22.06 3.48 0.12
CA CYS A 204 -23.01 3.02 1.13
C CYS A 204 -22.72 3.50 2.58
N ARG A 205 -21.49 3.89 2.87
CA ARG A 205 -21.15 4.46 4.19
C ARG A 205 -21.37 5.97 4.26
N ILE A 206 -21.39 6.63 3.11
CA ILE A 206 -21.61 8.07 3.01
C ILE A 206 -23.11 8.39 3.02
N ASP A 207 -23.93 7.52 2.44
CA ASP A 207 -25.41 7.62 2.40
C ASP A 207 -26.03 7.24 3.75
#